data_a87c7592ba88c6efbca63effa602669d
#
_entry.id   a87c7592ba88c6efbca63effa602669d
#
_cell.length_a   1.000
_cell.length_b   1.000
_cell.length_c   1.000
_cell.angle_alpha   90.00
_cell.angle_beta   90.00
_cell.angle_gamma   90.00
#
_symmetry.space_group_name_H-M   'P 1'
#
loop_
_entity.id
_entity.type
_entity.pdbx_description
1 polymer ?
#
loop_
_entity_poly.entity_id
_entity_poly.type
_entity_poly.pdbx_seq_one_letter_code
_entity_poly.pdbx_strand_id
1 'polypeptide(L)'
;REDEELEIDLMEYVRKLWAARKMLLKVAGIGAIVGVIIALSIPKQYTVEVTLSPESGKSGGGSLSGMAAMLGIGGMSLGSEADALNVSLFPDIVASTPFILELFNAHVTTLDGEVDTTFVAYLDEQKAPWWGAVMGLPGAAIGGVKSLFSDKEEEEGNRLDPFHLTEDQAKKVEAMRKAITADVDKKTGITTVTVTLQDPMVTAAITDTVVVKLQEYITAYRVSKAQQDCAYLEQLYKERQQEYYVAQQNYANYMDANKGVVLQSALTERERLQNDMNLAYQVYSQVATQLQVARAKVQEAKPVFAVVEPASV
;
A
#
# COMPACT_ATOMS: atom_id res chain seq x y z
N ARG A 1 -65.63 19.94 -16.03
CA ARG A 1 -64.58 19.72 -14.99
C ARG A 1 -63.71 20.94 -15.07
N GLU A 2 -63.96 21.87 -14.16
CA GLU A 2 -63.17 23.08 -13.98
C GLU A 2 -61.85 22.65 -13.37
N ASP A 3 -60.77 22.93 -14.10
CA ASP A 3 -59.38 22.81 -13.60
C ASP A 3 -59.22 24.00 -12.63
N GLU A 4 -59.33 23.75 -11.31
CA GLU A 4 -58.90 24.68 -10.29
C GLU A 4 -57.37 24.82 -10.41
N GLU A 5 -56.94 25.80 -11.18
CA GLU A 5 -55.55 26.28 -11.14
C GLU A 5 -55.28 26.80 -9.74
N LEU A 6 -54.46 26.10 -8.97
CA LEU A 6 -53.95 26.53 -7.68
C LEU A 6 -53.08 27.78 -7.90
N GLU A 7 -53.69 28.95 -7.93
CA GLU A 7 -52.96 30.22 -7.88
C GLU A 7 -52.25 30.33 -6.54
N ILE A 8 -50.95 30.03 -6.52
CA ILE A 8 -50.13 30.25 -5.33
C ILE A 8 -49.90 31.75 -5.18
N ASP A 9 -50.66 32.38 -4.33
CA ASP A 9 -50.48 33.81 -4.00
C ASP A 9 -49.22 33.99 -3.12
N LEU A 10 -48.10 34.28 -3.78
CA LEU A 10 -46.82 34.54 -3.12
C LEU A 10 -46.89 35.69 -2.11
N MET A 11 -47.79 36.66 -2.34
CA MET A 11 -47.97 37.83 -1.46
C MET A 11 -48.59 37.44 -0.13
N GLU A 12 -49.46 36.45 -0.11
CA GLU A 12 -50.05 35.91 1.12
C GLU A 12 -49.01 35.22 1.99
N TYR A 13 -48.11 34.47 1.39
CA TYR A 13 -46.96 33.82 2.10
C TYR A 13 -46.02 34.85 2.67
N VAL A 14 -45.65 35.90 1.92
CA VAL A 14 -44.81 36.99 2.41
C VAL A 14 -45.46 37.69 3.60
N ARG A 15 -46.78 37.95 3.55
CA ARG A 15 -47.51 38.57 4.66
C ARG A 15 -47.55 37.66 5.90
N LYS A 16 -47.76 36.37 5.75
CA LYS A 16 -47.68 35.37 6.83
C LYS A 16 -46.28 35.30 7.45
N LEU A 17 -45.20 35.32 6.63
CA LEU A 17 -43.82 35.40 7.08
C LEU A 17 -43.56 36.70 7.89
N TRP A 18 -44.07 37.83 7.43
CA TRP A 18 -43.93 39.11 8.14
C TRP A 18 -44.69 39.13 9.46
N ALA A 19 -45.85 38.53 9.54
CA ALA A 19 -46.61 38.37 10.76
C ALA A 19 -45.89 37.48 11.78
N ALA A 20 -45.20 36.43 11.32
CA ALA A 20 -44.46 35.49 12.15
C ALA A 20 -43.00 35.96 12.45
N ARG A 21 -42.57 37.17 12.02
CA ARG A 21 -41.19 37.66 12.14
C ARG A 21 -40.56 37.52 13.52
N LYS A 22 -41.34 37.76 14.60
CA LYS A 22 -40.88 37.64 15.99
C LYS A 22 -40.59 36.16 16.36
N MET A 23 -41.35 35.22 15.85
CA MET A 23 -41.15 33.80 16.05
C MET A 23 -39.94 33.32 15.22
N LEU A 24 -39.82 33.74 13.98
CA LEU A 24 -38.69 33.45 13.10
C LEU A 24 -37.36 33.97 13.68
N LEU A 25 -37.35 35.22 14.20
CA LEU A 25 -36.18 35.79 14.86
C LEU A 25 -35.76 35.00 16.13
N LYS A 26 -36.73 34.52 16.91
CA LYS A 26 -36.45 33.70 18.09
C LYS A 26 -35.83 32.33 17.69
N VAL A 27 -36.44 31.67 16.70
CA VAL A 27 -35.94 30.38 16.20
C VAL A 27 -34.56 30.55 15.55
N ALA A 28 -34.35 31.56 14.73
CA ALA A 28 -33.09 31.88 14.13
C ALA A 28 -32.01 32.23 15.18
N GLY A 29 -32.38 32.98 16.23
CA GLY A 29 -31.48 33.29 17.35
C GLY A 29 -31.04 32.04 18.13
N ILE A 30 -32.00 31.16 18.45
CA ILE A 30 -31.69 29.88 19.11
C ILE A 30 -30.78 29.02 18.19
N GLY A 31 -31.12 28.92 16.90
CA GLY A 31 -30.33 28.18 15.93
C GLY A 31 -28.92 28.73 15.80
N ALA A 32 -28.75 30.06 15.80
CA ALA A 32 -27.43 30.69 15.78
C ALA A 32 -26.62 30.39 17.04
N ILE A 33 -27.20 30.44 18.21
CA ILE A 33 -26.54 30.11 19.48
C ILE A 33 -26.07 28.64 19.45
N VAL A 34 -26.95 27.73 19.09
CA VAL A 34 -26.62 26.28 18.98
C VAL A 34 -25.54 26.07 17.92
N GLY A 35 -25.59 26.74 16.80
CA GLY A 35 -24.58 26.68 15.75
C GLY A 35 -23.22 27.14 16.23
N VAL A 36 -23.13 28.23 16.98
CA VAL A 36 -21.90 28.74 17.59
C VAL A 36 -21.34 27.74 18.62
N ILE A 37 -22.18 27.17 19.47
CA ILE A 37 -21.76 26.16 20.46
C ILE A 37 -21.16 24.94 19.75
N ILE A 38 -21.82 24.45 18.69
CA ILE A 38 -21.32 23.30 17.89
C ILE A 38 -19.99 23.69 17.22
N ALA A 39 -19.89 24.84 16.58
CA ALA A 39 -18.69 25.28 15.89
C ALA A 39 -17.48 25.40 16.82
N LEU A 40 -17.66 25.91 18.04
CA LEU A 40 -16.60 26.01 19.05
C LEU A 40 -16.24 24.68 19.70
N SER A 41 -17.08 23.68 19.55
CA SER A 41 -16.89 22.31 20.10
C SER A 41 -16.10 21.38 19.20
N ILE A 42 -15.84 21.80 17.93
CA ILE A 42 -15.04 21.00 17.00
C ILE A 42 -13.57 21.15 17.38
N PRO A 43 -12.85 20.06 17.72
CA PRO A 43 -11.43 20.12 18.01
C PRO A 43 -10.63 20.56 16.76
N LYS A 44 -9.57 21.29 16.98
CA LYS A 44 -8.65 21.67 15.89
C LYS A 44 -7.99 20.40 15.35
N GLN A 45 -7.74 20.37 14.07
CA GLN A 45 -7.01 19.31 13.38
C GLN A 45 -5.83 19.93 12.64
N TYR A 46 -4.72 19.22 12.67
CA TYR A 46 -3.49 19.56 11.97
C TYR A 46 -3.23 18.50 10.91
N THR A 47 -2.92 18.96 9.71
CA THR A 47 -2.64 18.07 8.58
C THR A 47 -1.20 18.27 8.17
N VAL A 48 -0.46 17.17 8.09
CA VAL A 48 0.91 17.14 7.61
C VAL A 48 0.96 16.30 6.36
N GLU A 49 1.64 16.80 5.33
CA GLU A 49 1.81 16.12 4.05
C GLU A 49 3.30 15.88 3.80
N VAL A 50 3.61 14.68 3.32
CA VAL A 50 4.95 14.31 2.86
C VAL A 50 4.85 13.81 1.43
N THR A 51 5.69 14.36 0.57
CA THR A 51 5.75 14.01 -0.83
C THR A 51 6.93 13.08 -1.10
N LEU A 52 6.64 11.89 -1.58
CA LEU A 52 7.59 10.85 -1.93
C LEU A 52 7.72 10.77 -3.46
N SER A 53 8.91 11.01 -3.97
CA SER A 53 9.20 10.77 -5.38
C SER A 53 9.75 9.35 -5.57
N PRO A 54 9.21 8.55 -6.48
CA PRO A 54 9.83 7.30 -6.82
C PRO A 54 11.21 7.58 -7.40
N GLU A 55 12.23 6.95 -6.85
CA GLU A 55 13.54 6.90 -7.48
C GLU A 55 13.37 6.10 -8.77
N SER A 56 13.05 6.78 -9.85
CA SER A 56 13.00 6.16 -11.17
C SER A 56 14.40 5.63 -11.44
N GLY A 57 14.56 4.32 -11.46
CA GLY A 57 15.81 3.60 -11.64
C GLY A 57 16.53 3.86 -12.98
N LYS A 58 16.36 5.05 -13.54
CA LYS A 58 17.14 5.57 -14.65
C LYS A 58 18.60 5.86 -14.29
N SER A 59 18.92 6.00 -13.00
CA SER A 59 20.29 6.30 -12.57
C SER A 59 21.19 5.07 -12.44
N GLY A 60 20.64 3.85 -12.26
CA GLY A 60 21.41 2.60 -12.16
C GLY A 60 21.19 1.63 -13.32
N GLY A 61 20.10 1.79 -14.08
CA GLY A 61 19.74 0.89 -15.18
C GLY A 61 20.58 1.05 -16.45
N GLY A 62 21.44 2.06 -16.54
CA GLY A 62 22.28 2.31 -17.71
C GLY A 62 23.29 1.20 -17.98
N SER A 63 23.82 0.54 -16.94
CA SER A 63 24.79 -0.55 -17.14
C SER A 63 24.11 -1.90 -17.36
N LEU A 64 23.01 -2.19 -16.66
CA LEU A 64 22.33 -3.49 -16.76
C LEU A 64 21.41 -3.59 -17.97
N SER A 65 20.66 -2.54 -18.28
CA SER A 65 19.85 -2.46 -19.52
C SER A 65 20.73 -2.37 -20.77
N GLY A 66 21.87 -1.66 -20.68
CA GLY A 66 22.89 -1.66 -21.75
C GLY A 66 23.52 -3.03 -21.94
N MET A 67 23.79 -3.77 -20.87
CA MET A 67 24.33 -5.12 -20.94
C MET A 67 23.29 -6.14 -21.44
N ALA A 68 22.04 -6.02 -21.06
CA ALA A 68 20.94 -6.84 -21.57
C ALA A 68 20.67 -6.57 -23.06
N ALA A 69 20.75 -5.31 -23.53
CA ALA A 69 20.67 -4.94 -24.93
C ALA A 69 21.87 -5.47 -25.73
N MET A 70 23.08 -5.43 -25.18
CA MET A 70 24.32 -5.92 -25.80
C MET A 70 24.36 -7.45 -25.92
N LEU A 71 23.66 -8.16 -25.00
CA LEU A 71 23.52 -9.62 -25.01
C LEU A 71 22.37 -10.11 -25.90
N GLY A 72 21.71 -9.24 -26.65
CA GLY A 72 20.63 -9.60 -27.57
C GLY A 72 19.30 -9.98 -26.87
N ILE A 73 19.19 -9.78 -25.53
CA ILE A 73 18.00 -10.08 -24.73
C ILE A 73 17.04 -8.89 -24.70
N GLY A 74 17.37 -7.80 -25.38
CA GLY A 74 16.60 -6.54 -25.41
C GLY A 74 15.21 -6.63 -26.04
N GLY A 75 14.82 -7.77 -26.59
CA GLY A 75 13.47 -7.99 -27.15
C GLY A 75 12.50 -8.70 -26.21
N MET A 76 12.95 -9.29 -25.14
CA MET A 76 12.10 -9.76 -24.05
C MET A 76 12.05 -8.65 -22.99
N SER A 77 10.94 -7.98 -22.87
CA SER A 77 10.68 -7.07 -21.76
C SER A 77 10.63 -7.88 -20.46
N LEU A 78 11.81 -8.29 -19.97
CA LEU A 78 11.98 -8.84 -18.66
C LEU A 78 11.71 -7.70 -17.66
N GLY A 79 10.39 -7.43 -17.51
CA GLY A 79 9.89 -6.86 -16.28
C GLY A 79 10.24 -5.42 -15.97
N SER A 80 10.28 -4.50 -16.94
CA SER A 80 10.25 -3.07 -16.59
C SER A 80 8.91 -2.64 -15.97
N GLU A 81 7.84 -3.42 -16.15
CA GLU A 81 6.54 -3.20 -15.49
C GLU A 81 6.31 -4.09 -14.25
N ALA A 82 7.00 -5.24 -14.16
CA ALA A 82 6.86 -6.14 -12.99
C ALA A 82 7.81 -5.81 -11.84
N ASP A 83 8.83 -4.98 -12.06
CA ASP A 83 9.88 -4.68 -11.10
C ASP A 83 9.60 -3.42 -10.26
N ALA A 84 8.72 -2.57 -10.71
CA ALA A 84 8.13 -1.54 -9.88
C ALA A 84 6.93 -2.17 -9.19
N LEU A 85 6.96 -2.34 -7.87
CA LEU A 85 5.73 -2.27 -7.10
C LEU A 85 4.95 -1.13 -7.73
N ASN A 86 3.82 -1.47 -8.33
CA ASN A 86 3.01 -0.45 -8.97
C ASN A 86 2.74 0.58 -7.88
N VAL A 87 3.30 1.78 -8.04
CA VAL A 87 3.17 2.87 -7.06
C VAL A 87 1.70 3.06 -6.69
N SER A 88 0.78 2.66 -7.61
CA SER A 88 -0.66 2.66 -7.37
C SER A 88 -1.13 1.77 -6.21
N LEU A 89 -0.29 0.86 -5.70
CA LEU A 89 -0.63 0.02 -4.53
C LEU A 89 -0.31 0.69 -3.18
N PHE A 90 0.39 1.81 -3.16
CA PHE A 90 0.77 2.46 -1.91
C PHE A 90 -0.42 2.90 -1.06
N PRO A 91 -1.49 3.47 -1.63
CA PRO A 91 -2.71 3.75 -0.87
C PRO A 91 -3.29 2.51 -0.21
N ASP A 92 -3.31 1.39 -0.92
CA ASP A 92 -3.84 0.12 -0.41
C ASP A 92 -2.95 -0.45 0.71
N ILE A 93 -1.63 -0.31 0.60
CA ILE A 93 -0.68 -0.74 1.63
C ILE A 93 -0.89 0.08 2.90
N VAL A 94 -0.94 1.42 2.80
CA VAL A 94 -1.12 2.33 3.93
C VAL A 94 -2.49 2.10 4.60
N ALA A 95 -3.53 1.80 3.83
CA ALA A 95 -4.87 1.50 4.34
C ALA A 95 -5.02 0.06 4.88
N SER A 96 -4.02 -0.80 4.69
CA SER A 96 -4.10 -2.20 5.12
C SER A 96 -4.06 -2.35 6.64
N THR A 97 -4.83 -3.30 7.16
CA THR A 97 -4.85 -3.58 8.61
C THR A 97 -3.48 -3.93 9.18
N PRO A 98 -2.67 -4.81 8.55
CA PRO A 98 -1.33 -5.13 9.07
C PRO A 98 -0.44 -3.89 9.20
N PHE A 99 -0.44 -3.01 8.20
CA PHE A 99 0.35 -1.78 8.22
C PHE A 99 -0.08 -0.84 9.36
N ILE A 100 -1.40 -0.65 9.54
CA ILE A 100 -1.93 0.20 10.61
C ILE A 100 -1.59 -0.38 11.99
N LEU A 101 -1.64 -1.71 12.17
CA LEU A 101 -1.29 -2.34 13.44
C LEU A 101 0.19 -2.15 13.82
N GLU A 102 1.09 -2.06 12.86
CA GLU A 102 2.50 -1.72 13.13
C GLU A 102 2.66 -0.30 13.70
N LEU A 103 1.78 0.63 13.32
CA LEU A 103 1.81 2.00 13.84
C LEU A 103 1.28 2.10 15.28
N PHE A 104 0.53 1.12 15.77
CA PHE A 104 -0.03 1.15 17.13
C PHE A 104 1.03 1.31 18.20
N ASN A 105 2.20 0.72 18.00
CA ASN A 105 3.32 0.77 18.94
C ASN A 105 4.28 1.94 18.70
N ALA A 106 3.97 2.83 17.75
CA ALA A 106 4.80 4.01 17.51
C ALA A 106 4.79 4.92 18.74
N HIS A 107 5.98 5.31 19.22
CA HIS A 107 6.12 6.28 20.30
C HIS A 107 5.84 7.70 19.79
N VAL A 108 5.02 8.43 20.53
CA VAL A 108 4.62 9.80 20.21
C VAL A 108 4.72 10.68 21.45
N THR A 109 5.18 11.93 21.23
CA THR A 109 5.24 12.96 22.26
C THR A 109 4.35 14.13 21.83
N THR A 110 3.49 14.60 22.72
CA THR A 110 2.62 15.75 22.45
C THR A 110 3.39 17.05 22.55
N LEU A 111 2.86 18.13 21.94
CA LEU A 111 3.46 19.46 21.97
C LEU A 111 3.72 19.98 23.39
N ASP A 112 2.81 19.69 24.32
CA ASP A 112 2.90 20.12 25.73
C ASP A 112 3.93 19.29 26.52
N GLY A 113 4.51 18.23 25.94
CA GLY A 113 5.50 17.35 26.59
C GLY A 113 4.93 16.52 27.74
N GLU A 114 3.60 16.56 27.96
CA GLU A 114 2.93 15.90 29.06
C GLU A 114 2.70 14.41 28.81
N VAL A 115 2.68 14.00 27.53
CA VAL A 115 2.33 12.62 27.13
C VAL A 115 3.46 12.07 26.26
N ASP A 116 4.25 11.16 26.82
CA ASP A 116 5.15 10.26 26.09
C ASP A 116 4.54 8.87 26.13
N THR A 117 3.84 8.50 25.06
CA THR A 117 3.01 7.30 25.05
C THR A 117 3.02 6.63 23.67
N THR A 118 2.35 5.50 23.56
CA THR A 118 2.12 4.84 22.28
C THR A 118 1.01 5.56 21.50
N PHE A 119 1.07 5.50 20.18
CA PHE A 119 0.08 6.13 19.32
C PHE A 119 -1.34 5.64 19.60
N VAL A 120 -1.50 4.36 19.95
CA VAL A 120 -2.79 3.79 20.36
C VAL A 120 -3.35 4.49 21.61
N ALA A 121 -2.53 4.70 22.63
CA ALA A 121 -2.97 5.37 23.85
C ALA A 121 -3.31 6.85 23.58
N TYR A 122 -2.53 7.54 22.73
CA TYR A 122 -2.86 8.88 22.27
C TYR A 122 -4.23 8.96 21.59
N LEU A 123 -4.60 7.95 20.78
CA LEU A 123 -5.92 7.91 20.13
C LEU A 123 -7.07 7.79 21.14
N ASP A 124 -6.85 7.14 22.27
CA ASP A 124 -7.85 7.05 23.35
C ASP A 124 -8.07 8.39 24.07
N GLU A 125 -7.06 9.25 24.10
CA GLU A 125 -7.11 10.58 24.73
C GLU A 125 -7.65 11.68 23.80
N GLN A 126 -7.87 11.38 22.52
CA GLN A 126 -8.41 12.36 21.56
C GLN A 126 -9.79 12.86 21.97
N LYS A 127 -9.96 14.16 21.95
CA LYS A 127 -11.24 14.81 22.28
C LYS A 127 -12.26 14.57 21.16
N ALA A 128 -13.26 13.75 21.46
CA ALA A 128 -14.43 13.63 20.58
C ALA A 128 -15.40 14.78 20.83
N PRO A 129 -16.03 15.36 19.82
CA PRO A 129 -17.03 16.40 20.02
C PRO A 129 -18.24 15.82 20.75
N TRP A 130 -18.65 16.47 21.86
CA TRP A 130 -19.75 16.01 22.75
C TRP A 130 -21.08 15.79 22.01
N TRP A 131 -21.32 16.54 20.96
CA TRP A 131 -22.55 16.41 20.15
C TRP A 131 -22.56 15.11 19.31
N GLY A 132 -21.40 14.49 19.05
CA GLY A 132 -21.30 13.17 18.44
C GLY A 132 -21.97 12.09 19.30
N ALA A 133 -21.84 12.19 20.63
CA ALA A 133 -22.55 11.34 21.57
C ALA A 133 -24.08 11.58 21.52
N VAL A 134 -24.51 12.83 21.33
CA VAL A 134 -25.94 13.18 21.27
C VAL A 134 -26.56 12.72 19.93
N MET A 135 -25.86 12.85 18.82
CA MET A 135 -26.33 12.35 17.51
C MET A 135 -26.30 10.82 17.41
N GLY A 136 -25.45 10.15 18.17
CA GLY A 136 -25.39 8.69 18.30
C GLY A 136 -26.49 8.09 19.18
N LEU A 137 -27.25 8.91 19.93
CA LEU A 137 -28.27 8.44 20.87
C LEU A 137 -29.33 7.48 20.28
N PRO A 138 -29.82 7.60 19.03
CA PRO A 138 -30.72 6.59 18.47
C PRO A 138 -30.09 5.19 18.38
N GLY A 139 -28.77 5.11 18.17
CA GLY A 139 -28.03 3.84 18.15
C GLY A 139 -27.51 3.44 19.55
N ALA A 140 -27.15 4.41 20.38
CA ALA A 140 -26.63 4.18 21.73
C ALA A 140 -27.70 3.69 22.71
N ALA A 141 -28.97 4.03 22.51
CA ALA A 141 -30.09 3.52 23.33
C ALA A 141 -30.24 1.98 23.19
N ILE A 142 -29.81 1.40 22.04
CA ILE A 142 -29.85 -0.04 21.79
C ILE A 142 -28.50 -0.68 22.21
N GLY A 143 -27.37 0.03 22.07
CA GLY A 143 -26.04 -0.44 22.41
C GLY A 143 -25.64 -0.25 23.87
N GLY A 144 -26.13 0.83 24.51
CA GLY A 144 -25.80 1.17 25.91
C GLY A 144 -26.28 0.16 26.95
N VAL A 145 -27.34 -0.59 26.66
CA VAL A 145 -27.81 -1.68 27.52
C VAL A 145 -26.87 -2.89 27.42
N LYS A 146 -26.20 -3.08 26.29
CA LYS A 146 -25.27 -4.19 26.08
C LYS A 146 -23.92 -3.97 26.75
N SER A 147 -23.45 -2.71 26.87
CA SER A 147 -22.20 -2.36 27.53
C SER A 147 -22.25 -2.44 29.06
N LEU A 148 -23.45 -2.36 29.66
CA LEU A 148 -23.64 -2.54 31.11
C LEU A 148 -23.61 -4.01 31.56
N PHE A 149 -23.70 -4.95 30.62
CA PHE A 149 -23.65 -6.41 30.86
C PHE A 149 -22.43 -7.09 30.21
N SER A 150 -21.55 -6.35 29.56
CA SER A 150 -20.25 -6.85 29.18
C SER A 150 -19.31 -6.67 30.35
N ASP A 151 -19.05 -7.74 31.06
CA ASP A 151 -17.88 -7.85 31.89
C ASP A 151 -16.66 -7.45 31.07
N LYS A 152 -15.87 -6.51 31.59
CA LYS A 152 -14.53 -6.26 31.07
C LYS A 152 -13.73 -7.54 31.32
N GLU A 153 -13.73 -8.43 30.35
CA GLU A 153 -12.69 -9.43 30.26
C GLU A 153 -11.40 -8.65 29.99
N GLU A 154 -10.61 -8.50 31.03
CA GLU A 154 -9.21 -8.14 30.96
C GLU A 154 -8.55 -9.27 30.18
N GLU A 155 -8.52 -9.14 28.84
CA GLU A 155 -7.83 -10.10 27.98
C GLU A 155 -6.33 -9.99 28.22
N GLU A 156 -5.81 -10.97 28.94
CA GLU A 156 -4.43 -11.37 28.90
C GLU A 156 -4.00 -11.59 27.46
N GLY A 157 -3.07 -10.77 27.01
CA GLY A 157 -2.33 -11.00 25.78
C GLY A 157 -2.52 -9.92 24.73
N ASN A 158 -1.70 -8.87 24.87
CA ASN A 158 -1.50 -7.80 23.88
C ASN A 158 -0.82 -8.33 22.60
N ARG A 159 -1.34 -9.44 22.02
CA ARG A 159 -0.99 -9.87 20.67
C ARG A 159 -1.97 -9.23 19.71
N LEU A 160 -1.48 -8.21 19.03
CA LEU A 160 -2.16 -7.61 17.87
C LEU A 160 -2.18 -8.65 16.75
N ASP A 161 -3.26 -9.44 16.70
CA ASP A 161 -3.47 -10.41 15.62
C ASP A 161 -4.33 -9.75 14.54
N PRO A 162 -3.81 -9.55 13.32
CA PRO A 162 -4.57 -8.96 12.23
C PRO A 162 -5.86 -9.71 11.86
N PHE A 163 -5.97 -10.99 12.25
CA PHE A 163 -7.12 -11.83 11.95
C PHE A 163 -8.18 -11.81 13.06
N HIS A 164 -7.81 -11.40 14.28
CA HIS A 164 -8.68 -11.41 15.46
C HIS A 164 -8.58 -10.08 16.21
N LEU A 165 -9.19 -9.04 15.64
CA LEU A 165 -9.26 -7.73 16.28
C LEU A 165 -10.45 -7.68 17.24
N THR A 166 -10.23 -7.10 18.41
CA THR A 166 -11.33 -6.72 19.31
C THR A 166 -12.15 -5.59 18.68
N GLU A 167 -13.38 -5.39 19.13
CA GLU A 167 -14.24 -4.32 18.60
C GLU A 167 -13.59 -2.94 18.75
N ASP A 168 -12.90 -2.69 19.85
CA ASP A 168 -12.20 -1.43 20.10
C ASP A 168 -10.96 -1.27 19.23
N GLN A 169 -10.19 -2.34 19.00
CA GLN A 169 -9.08 -2.33 18.06
C GLN A 169 -9.56 -2.08 16.64
N ALA A 170 -10.66 -2.69 16.22
CA ALA A 170 -11.24 -2.47 14.89
C ALA A 170 -11.68 -1.02 14.70
N LYS A 171 -12.30 -0.39 15.72
CA LYS A 171 -12.67 1.03 15.70
C LYS A 171 -11.44 1.93 15.58
N LYS A 172 -10.36 1.62 16.31
CA LYS A 172 -9.09 2.36 16.24
C LYS A 172 -8.46 2.23 14.85
N VAL A 173 -8.39 1.02 14.29
CA VAL A 173 -7.90 0.80 12.91
C VAL A 173 -8.69 1.63 11.90
N GLU A 174 -10.02 1.68 12.03
CA GLU A 174 -10.86 2.46 11.12
C GLU A 174 -10.66 3.97 11.30
N ALA A 175 -10.46 4.44 12.52
CA ALA A 175 -10.13 5.83 12.81
C ALA A 175 -8.77 6.22 12.19
N MET A 176 -7.74 5.36 12.33
CA MET A 176 -6.42 5.58 11.73
C MET A 176 -6.47 5.55 10.20
N ARG A 177 -7.25 4.63 9.61
CA ARG A 177 -7.44 4.57 8.16
C ARG A 177 -8.03 5.85 7.57
N LYS A 178 -8.84 6.56 8.36
CA LYS A 178 -9.39 7.87 7.98
C LYS A 178 -8.41 9.02 8.21
N ALA A 179 -7.57 8.89 9.25
CA ALA A 179 -6.59 9.91 9.60
C ALA A 179 -5.33 9.86 8.73
N ILE A 180 -4.98 8.67 8.21
CA ILE A 180 -3.78 8.44 7.41
C ILE A 180 -4.20 8.04 6.00
N THR A 181 -3.87 8.85 5.02
CA THR A 181 -4.18 8.60 3.61
C THR A 181 -2.93 8.73 2.76
N ALA A 182 -2.88 7.96 1.69
CA ALA A 182 -1.86 8.11 0.66
C ALA A 182 -2.55 8.27 -0.69
N ASP A 183 -2.07 9.19 -1.50
CA ASP A 183 -2.54 9.42 -2.86
C ASP A 183 -1.39 9.39 -3.84
N VAL A 184 -1.64 8.90 -5.05
CA VAL A 184 -0.63 8.71 -6.09
C VAL A 184 -1.05 9.42 -7.35
N ASP A 185 -0.24 10.38 -7.78
CA ASP A 185 -0.38 10.96 -9.12
C ASP A 185 0.05 9.93 -10.19
N LYS A 186 -0.93 9.43 -10.92
CA LYS A 186 -0.73 8.41 -11.99
C LYS A 186 0.17 8.88 -13.13
N LYS A 187 0.37 10.19 -13.29
CA LYS A 187 1.22 10.73 -14.35
C LYS A 187 2.68 10.83 -13.95
N THR A 188 2.93 11.24 -12.72
CA THR A 188 4.29 11.48 -12.21
C THR A 188 4.80 10.32 -11.35
N GLY A 189 3.90 9.48 -10.83
CA GLY A 189 4.22 8.45 -9.84
C GLY A 189 4.55 9.01 -8.46
N ILE A 190 4.39 10.32 -8.26
CA ILE A 190 4.62 10.97 -6.97
C ILE A 190 3.52 10.52 -6.02
N THR A 191 3.92 10.12 -4.81
CA THR A 191 3.01 9.71 -3.75
C THR A 191 2.99 10.77 -2.66
N THR A 192 1.80 11.26 -2.32
CA THR A 192 1.58 12.16 -1.19
C THR A 192 0.97 11.38 -0.04
N VAL A 193 1.66 11.34 1.10
CA VAL A 193 1.15 10.78 2.35
C VAL A 193 0.63 11.92 3.19
N THR A 194 -0.63 11.84 3.60
CA THR A 194 -1.31 12.88 4.39
C THR A 194 -1.77 12.27 5.71
N VAL A 195 -1.41 12.91 6.82
CA VAL A 195 -1.85 12.53 8.16
C VAL A 195 -2.56 13.71 8.82
N THR A 196 -3.73 13.45 9.41
CA THR A 196 -4.55 14.47 10.06
C THR A 196 -4.89 14.06 11.49
N LEU A 197 -4.34 14.77 12.49
CA LEU A 197 -4.56 14.52 13.92
C LEU A 197 -4.81 15.83 14.68
N GLN A 198 -5.06 15.72 16.00
CA GLN A 198 -5.38 16.88 16.85
C GLN A 198 -4.14 17.59 17.41
N ASP A 199 -2.98 16.94 17.44
CA ASP A 199 -1.71 17.50 17.92
C ASP A 199 -0.69 17.62 16.78
N PRO A 200 -0.06 18.80 16.58
CA PRO A 200 0.87 19.01 15.46
C PRO A 200 2.15 18.17 15.57
N MET A 201 2.70 17.99 16.79
CA MET A 201 3.92 17.21 16.98
C MET A 201 3.67 15.72 16.74
N VAL A 202 2.56 15.22 17.26
CA VAL A 202 2.14 13.83 17.02
C VAL A 202 1.87 13.59 15.54
N THR A 203 1.22 14.56 14.86
CA THR A 203 0.95 14.47 13.42
C THR A 203 2.24 14.34 12.62
N ALA A 204 3.25 15.19 12.90
CA ALA A 204 4.54 15.14 12.23
C ALA A 204 5.29 13.84 12.51
N ALA A 205 5.36 13.41 13.79
CA ALA A 205 6.05 12.19 14.20
C ALA A 205 5.41 10.92 13.57
N ILE A 206 4.08 10.87 13.53
CA ILE A 206 3.37 9.76 12.88
C ILE A 206 3.56 9.80 11.38
N THR A 207 3.54 10.98 10.76
CA THR A 207 3.79 11.09 9.31
C THR A 207 5.17 10.54 8.94
N ASP A 208 6.20 10.92 9.70
CA ASP A 208 7.56 10.40 9.50
C ASP A 208 7.62 8.88 9.72
N THR A 209 6.99 8.38 10.77
CA THR A 209 6.89 6.93 11.04
C THR A 209 6.19 6.17 9.93
N VAL A 210 5.09 6.70 9.39
CA VAL A 210 4.36 6.13 8.24
C VAL A 210 5.27 6.04 7.02
N VAL A 211 6.02 7.09 6.72
CA VAL A 211 6.96 7.12 5.59
C VAL A 211 8.06 6.07 5.76
N VAL A 212 8.68 6.00 6.94
CA VAL A 212 9.74 5.01 7.24
C VAL A 212 9.20 3.58 7.13
N LYS A 213 8.03 3.32 7.73
CA LYS A 213 7.39 2.01 7.68
C LYS A 213 6.97 1.61 6.26
N LEU A 214 6.47 2.55 5.47
CA LEU A 214 6.14 2.31 4.07
C LEU A 214 7.41 1.95 3.27
N GLN A 215 8.52 2.65 3.49
CA GLN A 215 9.81 2.32 2.85
C GLN A 215 10.31 0.94 3.27
N GLU A 216 10.24 0.60 4.55
CA GLU A 216 10.62 -0.73 5.06
C GLU A 216 9.77 -1.84 4.42
N TYR A 217 8.45 -1.67 4.39
CA TYR A 217 7.52 -2.64 3.82
C TYR A 217 7.79 -2.90 2.33
N ILE A 218 7.96 -1.84 1.56
CA ILE A 218 8.21 -1.93 0.12
C ILE A 218 9.57 -2.57 -0.16
N THR A 219 10.60 -2.17 0.61
CA THR A 219 11.95 -2.74 0.48
C THR A 219 11.94 -4.23 0.80
N ALA A 220 11.30 -4.62 1.91
CA ALA A 220 11.19 -6.03 2.31
C ALA A 220 10.45 -6.86 1.26
N TYR A 221 9.35 -6.34 0.70
CA TYR A 221 8.62 -7.01 -0.37
C TYR A 221 9.47 -7.20 -1.63
N ARG A 222 10.20 -6.16 -2.08
CA ARG A 222 11.08 -6.24 -3.26
C ARG A 222 12.21 -7.23 -3.07
N VAL A 223 12.87 -7.20 -1.89
CA VAL A 223 13.92 -8.16 -1.56
C VAL A 223 13.36 -9.58 -1.55
N SER A 224 12.24 -9.82 -0.90
CA SER A 224 11.58 -11.13 -0.86
C SER A 224 11.24 -11.63 -2.27
N LYS A 225 10.65 -10.76 -3.11
CA LYS A 225 10.31 -11.10 -4.49
C LYS A 225 11.55 -11.42 -5.32
N ALA A 226 12.58 -10.58 -5.25
CA ALA A 226 13.83 -10.81 -5.97
C ALA A 226 14.50 -12.12 -5.53
N GLN A 227 14.46 -12.47 -4.24
CA GLN A 227 14.97 -13.73 -3.72
C GLN A 227 14.18 -14.93 -4.25
N GLN A 228 12.85 -14.85 -4.31
CA GLN A 228 12.01 -15.91 -4.89
C GLN A 228 12.31 -16.13 -6.36
N ASP A 229 12.41 -15.06 -7.15
CA ASP A 229 12.74 -15.13 -8.57
C ASP A 229 14.14 -15.71 -8.79
N CYS A 230 15.11 -15.33 -7.95
CA CYS A 230 16.46 -15.89 -7.98
C CYS A 230 16.48 -17.39 -7.65
N ALA A 231 15.76 -17.81 -6.62
CA ALA A 231 15.64 -19.24 -6.24
C ALA A 231 14.99 -20.08 -7.35
N TYR A 232 13.94 -19.55 -7.99
CA TYR A 232 13.33 -20.19 -9.15
C TYR A 232 14.32 -20.36 -10.31
N LEU A 233 15.08 -19.30 -10.65
CA LEU A 233 16.07 -19.36 -11.71
C LEU A 233 17.27 -20.27 -11.36
N GLU A 234 17.63 -20.42 -10.09
CA GLU A 234 18.64 -21.38 -9.64
C GLU A 234 18.19 -22.82 -9.85
N GLN A 235 16.92 -23.12 -9.58
CA GLN A 235 16.37 -24.43 -9.86
C GLN A 235 16.33 -24.70 -11.37
N LEU A 236 15.79 -23.75 -12.14
CA LEU A 236 15.71 -23.85 -13.59
C LEU A 236 17.08 -24.04 -14.24
N TYR A 237 18.10 -23.32 -13.75
CA TYR A 237 19.49 -23.46 -14.21
C TYR A 237 19.99 -24.89 -14.02
N LYS A 238 19.77 -25.51 -12.86
CA LYS A 238 20.20 -26.90 -12.60
C LYS A 238 19.48 -27.90 -13.51
N GLU A 239 18.19 -27.69 -13.76
CA GLU A 239 17.40 -28.54 -14.67
C GLU A 239 17.96 -28.44 -16.11
N ARG A 240 18.14 -27.22 -16.64
CA ARG A 240 18.66 -27.00 -18.00
C ARG A 240 20.09 -27.47 -18.16
N GLN A 241 20.92 -27.34 -17.11
CA GLN A 241 22.26 -27.89 -17.09
C GLN A 241 22.27 -29.42 -17.23
N GLN A 242 21.38 -30.08 -16.51
CA GLN A 242 21.22 -31.53 -16.59
C GLN A 242 20.75 -31.99 -17.97
N GLU A 243 19.77 -31.29 -18.54
CA GLU A 243 19.30 -31.57 -19.90
C GLU A 243 20.41 -31.43 -20.95
N TYR A 244 21.22 -30.38 -20.83
CA TYR A 244 22.36 -30.21 -21.71
C TYR A 244 23.39 -31.36 -21.56
N TYR A 245 23.73 -31.77 -20.35
CA TYR A 245 24.63 -32.88 -20.13
C TYR A 245 24.11 -34.21 -20.69
N VAL A 246 22.80 -34.49 -20.53
CA VAL A 246 22.19 -35.67 -21.12
C VAL A 246 22.23 -35.61 -22.66
N ALA A 247 21.89 -34.47 -23.25
CA ALA A 247 21.97 -34.31 -24.71
C ALA A 247 23.45 -34.48 -25.24
N GLN A 248 24.40 -33.89 -24.53
CA GLN A 248 25.84 -34.02 -24.84
C GLN A 248 26.32 -35.49 -24.78
N GLN A 249 25.89 -36.21 -23.75
CA GLN A 249 26.22 -37.61 -23.58
C GLN A 249 25.58 -38.50 -24.65
N ASN A 250 24.34 -38.24 -25.02
CA ASN A 250 23.67 -38.95 -26.10
C ASN A 250 24.37 -38.74 -27.44
N TYR A 251 24.74 -37.49 -27.74
CA TYR A 251 25.53 -37.20 -28.95
C TYR A 251 26.89 -37.93 -28.94
N ALA A 252 27.64 -37.86 -27.82
CA ALA A 252 28.95 -38.49 -27.70
C ALA A 252 28.85 -40.03 -27.83
N ASN A 253 27.91 -40.65 -27.13
CA ASN A 253 27.68 -42.10 -27.23
C ASN A 253 27.32 -42.53 -28.65
N TYR A 254 26.51 -41.76 -29.34
CA TYR A 254 26.16 -42.05 -30.74
C TYR A 254 27.37 -41.95 -31.65
N MET A 255 28.20 -40.94 -31.48
CA MET A 255 29.47 -40.77 -32.24
C MET A 255 30.43 -41.91 -32.01
N ASP A 256 30.57 -42.39 -30.77
CA ASP A 256 31.46 -43.48 -30.44
C ASP A 256 30.99 -44.83 -30.99
N ALA A 257 29.64 -45.07 -30.97
CA ALA A 257 29.06 -46.31 -31.50
C ALA A 257 29.08 -46.38 -33.05
N ASN A 258 29.10 -45.25 -33.75
CA ASN A 258 28.97 -45.16 -35.20
C ASN A 258 30.24 -44.63 -35.90
N LYS A 259 31.42 -44.89 -35.35
CA LYS A 259 32.71 -44.49 -35.94
C LYS A 259 32.86 -45.10 -37.33
N GLY A 260 32.97 -44.25 -38.39
CA GLY A 260 33.21 -44.69 -39.77
C GLY A 260 31.93 -45.07 -40.55
N VAL A 261 30.77 -44.92 -39.99
CA VAL A 261 29.48 -45.20 -40.69
C VAL A 261 29.17 -44.06 -41.66
N VAL A 262 28.93 -44.42 -42.97
CA VAL A 262 28.65 -43.47 -44.07
C VAL A 262 27.17 -43.55 -44.49
N LEU A 263 26.33 -44.29 -43.77
CA LEU A 263 24.92 -44.38 -44.10
C LEU A 263 24.20 -43.03 -43.86
N GLN A 264 23.40 -42.63 -44.83
CA GLN A 264 22.66 -41.37 -44.77
C GLN A 264 21.76 -41.24 -43.54
N SER A 265 21.13 -42.33 -43.13
CA SER A 265 20.31 -42.39 -41.90
C SER A 265 21.12 -42.13 -40.64
N ALA A 266 22.36 -42.64 -40.59
CA ALA A 266 23.27 -42.36 -39.46
C ALA A 266 23.75 -40.94 -39.44
N LEU A 267 23.98 -40.32 -40.59
CA LEU A 267 24.35 -38.91 -40.70
C LEU A 267 23.17 -37.98 -40.22
N THR A 268 21.97 -38.29 -40.64
CA THR A 268 20.77 -37.54 -40.23
C THR A 268 20.57 -37.63 -38.71
N GLU A 269 20.71 -38.81 -38.12
CA GLU A 269 20.55 -38.99 -36.67
C GLU A 269 21.66 -38.26 -35.88
N ARG A 270 22.87 -38.24 -36.39
CA ARG A 270 23.99 -37.46 -35.82
C ARG A 270 23.66 -35.97 -35.84
N GLU A 271 23.14 -35.44 -36.96
CA GLU A 271 22.75 -34.04 -37.07
C GLU A 271 21.61 -33.70 -36.11
N ARG A 272 20.62 -34.60 -35.94
CA ARG A 272 19.54 -34.43 -34.99
C ARG A 272 20.06 -34.31 -33.56
N LEU A 273 20.90 -35.25 -33.12
CA LEU A 273 21.46 -35.23 -31.77
C LEU A 273 22.39 -34.04 -31.54
N GLN A 274 23.13 -33.60 -32.57
CA GLN A 274 23.94 -32.38 -32.50
C GLN A 274 23.08 -31.14 -32.32
N ASN A 275 21.95 -31.06 -33.08
CA ASN A 275 21.01 -29.95 -32.96
C ASN A 275 20.32 -29.93 -31.58
N ASP A 276 19.93 -31.10 -31.06
CA ASP A 276 19.34 -31.24 -29.72
C ASP A 276 20.34 -30.76 -28.64
N MET A 277 21.61 -31.15 -28.72
CA MET A 277 22.66 -30.69 -27.83
C MET A 277 22.88 -29.16 -27.93
N ASN A 278 22.95 -28.63 -29.17
CA ASN A 278 23.11 -27.19 -29.38
C ASN A 278 21.92 -26.38 -28.84
N LEU A 279 20.72 -26.87 -29.03
CA LEU A 279 19.50 -26.25 -28.49
C LEU A 279 19.52 -26.26 -26.96
N ALA A 280 19.82 -27.40 -26.36
CA ALA A 280 19.93 -27.54 -24.90
C ALA A 280 21.01 -26.59 -24.34
N TYR A 281 22.16 -26.46 -25.02
CA TYR A 281 23.22 -25.52 -24.65
C TYR A 281 22.75 -24.05 -24.72
N GLN A 282 22.06 -23.67 -25.78
CA GLN A 282 21.53 -22.30 -25.91
C GLN A 282 20.56 -21.94 -24.77
N VAL A 283 19.62 -22.85 -24.46
CA VAL A 283 18.66 -22.66 -23.37
C VAL A 283 19.40 -22.58 -22.01
N TYR A 284 20.32 -23.48 -21.74
CA TYR A 284 21.15 -23.46 -20.55
C TYR A 284 21.93 -22.13 -20.41
N SER A 285 22.59 -21.70 -21.47
CA SER A 285 23.35 -20.43 -21.46
C SER A 285 22.47 -19.21 -21.24
N GLN A 286 21.27 -19.20 -21.82
CA GLN A 286 20.29 -18.13 -21.62
C GLN A 286 19.82 -18.07 -20.16
N VAL A 287 19.48 -19.20 -19.58
CA VAL A 287 19.06 -19.28 -18.15
C VAL A 287 20.22 -18.89 -17.23
N ALA A 288 21.47 -19.28 -17.55
CA ALA A 288 22.63 -18.87 -16.79
C ALA A 288 22.79 -17.35 -16.76
N THR A 289 22.57 -16.69 -17.89
CA THR A 289 22.62 -15.22 -17.97
C THR A 289 21.49 -14.58 -17.15
N GLN A 290 20.26 -15.11 -17.24
CA GLN A 290 19.12 -14.61 -16.45
C GLN A 290 19.36 -14.77 -14.94
N LEU A 291 19.97 -15.88 -14.51
CA LEU A 291 20.31 -16.11 -13.12
C LEU A 291 21.34 -15.09 -12.61
N GLN A 292 22.34 -14.72 -13.41
CA GLN A 292 23.30 -13.68 -13.01
C GLN A 292 22.62 -12.32 -12.84
N VAL A 293 21.69 -11.98 -13.74
CA VAL A 293 20.89 -10.74 -13.61
C VAL A 293 20.02 -10.79 -12.35
N ALA A 294 19.35 -11.91 -12.07
CA ALA A 294 18.51 -12.04 -10.86
C ALA A 294 19.35 -11.93 -9.58
N ARG A 295 20.55 -12.51 -9.53
CA ARG A 295 21.48 -12.37 -8.39
C ARG A 295 21.91 -10.91 -8.18
N ALA A 296 22.19 -10.18 -9.26
CA ALA A 296 22.49 -8.76 -9.17
C ALA A 296 21.29 -7.96 -8.64
N LYS A 297 20.06 -8.24 -9.08
CA LYS A 297 18.84 -7.60 -8.58
C LYS A 297 18.62 -7.80 -7.08
N VAL A 298 18.90 -8.98 -6.53
CA VAL A 298 18.81 -9.22 -5.08
C VAL A 298 19.77 -8.31 -4.30
N GLN A 299 20.96 -8.04 -4.86
CA GLN A 299 21.95 -7.16 -4.23
C GLN A 299 21.59 -5.66 -4.37
N GLU A 300 20.91 -5.29 -5.46
CA GLU A 300 20.50 -3.92 -5.75
C GLU A 300 19.17 -3.52 -5.11
N ALA A 301 18.46 -4.45 -4.45
CA ALA A 301 17.17 -4.18 -3.81
C ALA A 301 17.35 -3.25 -2.60
N LYS A 302 17.49 -1.95 -2.87
CA LYS A 302 17.64 -0.85 -1.90
C LYS A 302 16.33 -0.05 -1.77
N PRO A 303 16.21 0.85 -0.76
CA PRO A 303 15.08 1.78 -0.65
C PRO A 303 14.85 2.57 -1.92
N VAL A 304 13.58 2.77 -2.27
CA VAL A 304 13.14 3.17 -3.62
C VAL A 304 12.68 4.61 -3.71
N PHE A 305 12.68 5.35 -2.57
CA PHE A 305 12.13 6.70 -2.50
C PHE A 305 13.12 7.69 -1.93
N ALA A 306 13.16 8.86 -2.55
CA ALA A 306 13.67 10.07 -1.93
C ALA A 306 12.50 10.84 -1.32
N VAL A 307 12.64 11.25 -0.07
CA VAL A 307 11.74 12.23 0.55
C VAL A 307 12.06 13.57 -0.09
N VAL A 308 11.11 14.10 -0.86
CA VAL A 308 11.27 15.40 -1.55
C VAL A 308 10.94 16.53 -0.60
N GLU A 309 9.89 16.35 0.19
CA GLU A 309 9.44 17.31 1.18
C GLU A 309 9.24 16.58 2.51
N PRO A 310 10.06 16.88 3.54
CA PRO A 310 9.92 16.25 4.85
C PRO A 310 8.68 16.75 5.57
N ALA A 311 8.23 16.00 6.59
CA ALA A 311 7.11 16.39 7.43
C ALA A 311 7.35 17.77 8.05
N SER A 312 6.48 18.72 7.71
CA SER A 312 6.47 20.08 8.28
C SER A 312 5.05 20.42 8.76
N VAL A 313 4.96 21.09 9.91
CA VAL A 313 3.69 21.50 10.54
C VAL A 313 3.37 22.93 10.15
#